data_46eaef9108e884bee5e0721b1d280c6b
#
_entry.id   46eaef9108e884bee5e0721b1d280c6b
#
_cell.length_a   1.000
_cell.length_b   1.000
_cell.length_c   1.000
_cell.angle_alpha   90.00
_cell.angle_beta   90.00
_cell.angle_gamma   90.00
#
_symmetry.space_group_name_H-M   'P 1'
#
loop_
_entity.id
_entity.type
_entity.pdbx_description
1 polymer ?
#
loop_
_entity_poly.entity_id
_entity_poly.type
_entity_poly.pdbx_seq_one_letter_code
_entity_poly.pdbx_strand_id
1 'polypeptide(L)'
;MRRYRFPLETLRRVRCAQERTAIAKLAEANRALTKAGDEHRERESSYLALSWPLGPYNLPQLSEAQARRQLSASCVHAAAQHLAQTTADREAAMEKWSLAARNVSALDRLDSRLKEDHRLALDRGAALEVDDIVNTRWQTRSAASSPPGSGGV
;
A
#
# COMPACT_ATOMS: atom_id res chain seq x y z
N MET A 1 13.84 28.77 -17.07
CA MET A 1 13.95 27.64 -16.08
C MET A 1 13.08 26.47 -16.53
N ARG A 2 13.66 25.29 -16.77
CA ARG A 2 12.88 24.08 -17.11
C ARG A 2 12.21 23.53 -15.86
N ARG A 3 10.87 23.49 -15.88
CA ARG A 3 10.07 22.96 -14.77
C ARG A 3 10.29 21.44 -14.66
N TYR A 4 10.60 20.93 -13.48
CA TYR A 4 10.71 19.48 -13.24
C TYR A 4 9.40 18.77 -13.60
N ARG A 5 9.50 17.64 -14.30
CA ARG A 5 8.38 16.75 -14.60
C ARG A 5 8.84 15.31 -14.36
N PHE A 6 8.10 14.59 -13.53
CA PHE A 6 8.43 13.20 -13.25
C PHE A 6 8.22 12.33 -14.50
N PRO A 7 9.26 11.65 -15.01
CA PRO A 7 9.15 10.90 -16.27
C PRO A 7 8.23 9.68 -16.16
N LEU A 8 8.00 9.13 -14.95
CA LEU A 8 7.17 7.96 -14.70
C LEU A 8 5.80 8.30 -14.09
N GLU A 9 5.31 9.52 -14.24
CA GLU A 9 4.03 9.98 -13.68
C GLU A 9 2.85 9.09 -14.10
N THR A 10 2.81 8.65 -15.36
CA THR A 10 1.76 7.76 -15.86
C THR A 10 1.79 6.40 -15.16
N LEU A 11 2.99 5.83 -14.98
CA LEU A 11 3.17 4.57 -14.25
C LEU A 11 2.75 4.72 -12.78
N ARG A 12 3.12 5.83 -12.14
CA ARG A 12 2.71 6.16 -10.77
C ARG A 12 1.20 6.19 -10.63
N ARG A 13 0.47 6.85 -11.54
CA ARG A 13 -1.00 6.88 -11.55
C ARG A 13 -1.61 5.48 -11.64
N VAL A 14 -1.08 4.63 -12.52
CA VAL A 14 -1.53 3.24 -12.66
C VAL A 14 -1.29 2.46 -11.37
N ARG A 15 -0.11 2.59 -10.75
CA ARG A 15 0.20 1.91 -9.48
C ARG A 15 -0.66 2.40 -8.31
N CYS A 16 -0.92 3.70 -8.22
CA CYS A 16 -1.87 4.24 -7.24
C CYS A 16 -3.31 3.71 -7.44
N ALA A 17 -3.76 3.55 -8.68
CA ALA A 17 -5.06 2.94 -8.97
C ALA A 17 -5.11 1.47 -8.54
N GLN A 18 -4.04 0.71 -8.80
CA GLN A 18 -3.89 -0.69 -8.35
C GLN A 18 -3.90 -0.80 -6.82
N GLU A 19 -3.19 0.07 -6.13
CA GLU A 19 -3.18 0.12 -4.66
C GLU A 19 -4.58 0.41 -4.10
N ARG A 20 -5.30 1.39 -4.64
CA ARG A 20 -6.68 1.70 -4.24
C ARG A 20 -7.62 0.50 -4.41
N THR A 21 -7.47 -0.23 -5.52
CA THR A 21 -8.23 -1.46 -5.77
C THR A 21 -7.89 -2.55 -4.75
N ALA A 22 -6.60 -2.69 -4.40
CA ALA A 22 -6.15 -3.66 -3.41
C ALA A 22 -6.66 -3.32 -2.01
N ILE A 23 -6.68 -2.02 -1.61
CA ILE A 23 -7.27 -1.55 -0.35
C ILE A 23 -8.76 -1.88 -0.29
N ALA A 24 -9.50 -1.63 -1.36
CA ALA A 24 -10.94 -1.94 -1.41
C ALA A 24 -11.21 -3.43 -1.23
N LYS A 25 -10.43 -4.30 -1.89
CA LYS A 25 -10.51 -5.76 -1.73
C LYS A 25 -10.14 -6.23 -0.33
N LEU A 26 -9.13 -5.63 0.29
CA LEU A 26 -8.76 -5.94 1.67
C LEU A 26 -9.88 -5.52 2.65
N ALA A 27 -10.51 -4.37 2.44
CA ALA A 27 -11.64 -3.92 3.24
C ALA A 27 -12.86 -4.85 3.10
N GLU A 28 -13.11 -5.38 1.90
CA GLU A 28 -14.14 -6.38 1.64
C GLU A 28 -13.82 -7.70 2.35
N ALA A 29 -12.60 -8.21 2.23
CA ALA A 29 -12.15 -9.42 2.90
C ALA A 29 -12.23 -9.31 4.43
N ASN A 30 -11.88 -8.14 5.01
CA ASN A 30 -12.04 -7.90 6.43
C ASN A 30 -13.51 -7.95 6.88
N ARG A 31 -14.43 -7.38 6.11
CA ARG A 31 -15.87 -7.46 6.39
C ARG A 31 -16.39 -8.90 6.31
N ALA A 32 -15.95 -9.65 5.30
CA ALA A 32 -16.30 -11.06 5.15
C ALA A 32 -15.80 -11.89 6.33
N LEU A 33 -14.57 -11.67 6.79
CA LEU A 33 -13.99 -12.33 7.95
C LEU A 33 -14.77 -12.03 9.23
N THR A 34 -15.12 -10.76 9.48
CA THR A 34 -15.93 -10.37 10.63
C THR A 34 -17.27 -11.10 10.63
N LYS A 35 -17.97 -11.10 9.48
CA LYS A 35 -19.25 -11.79 9.32
C LYS A 35 -19.14 -13.29 9.56
N ALA A 36 -18.13 -13.95 8.97
CA ALA A 36 -17.89 -15.38 9.19
C ALA A 36 -17.58 -15.70 10.65
N GLY A 37 -16.85 -14.82 11.35
CA GLY A 37 -16.58 -14.95 12.77
C GLY A 37 -17.84 -14.82 13.64
N ASP A 38 -18.73 -13.90 13.30
CA ASP A 38 -20.02 -13.73 13.98
C ASP A 38 -20.92 -14.93 13.75
N GLU A 39 -21.02 -15.42 12.50
CA GLU A 39 -21.78 -16.61 12.15
C GLU A 39 -21.27 -17.87 12.88
N HIS A 40 -19.96 -18.05 12.97
CA HIS A 40 -19.36 -19.18 13.70
C HIS A 40 -19.73 -19.12 15.20
N ARG A 41 -19.60 -17.96 15.84
CA ARG A 41 -19.96 -17.77 17.26
C ARG A 41 -21.45 -18.02 17.51
N GLU A 42 -22.32 -17.56 16.61
CA GLU A 42 -23.76 -17.80 16.71
C GLU A 42 -24.10 -19.28 16.60
N ARG A 43 -23.50 -20.01 15.64
CA ARG A 43 -23.71 -21.45 15.48
C ARG A 43 -23.19 -22.24 16.67
N GLU A 44 -22.01 -21.86 17.18
CA GLU A 44 -21.42 -22.47 18.37
C GLU A 44 -22.29 -22.25 19.61
N SER A 45 -22.76 -21.03 19.86
CA SER A 45 -23.65 -20.73 20.98
C SER A 45 -24.98 -21.48 20.88
N SER A 46 -25.55 -21.59 19.67
CA SER A 46 -26.76 -22.37 19.42
C SER A 46 -26.56 -23.84 19.66
N TYR A 47 -25.41 -24.40 19.29
CA TYR A 47 -25.05 -25.80 19.58
C TYR A 47 -24.90 -26.05 21.08
N LEU A 48 -24.23 -25.16 21.81
CA LEU A 48 -24.04 -25.28 23.26
C LEU A 48 -25.35 -25.13 24.05
N ALA A 49 -26.33 -24.38 23.53
CA ALA A 49 -27.65 -24.20 24.10
C ALA A 49 -28.55 -25.45 23.93
N LEU A 50 -28.18 -26.42 23.09
CA LEU A 50 -28.94 -27.65 22.93
C LEU A 50 -28.84 -28.50 24.18
N SER A 51 -29.89 -28.46 25.02
CA SER A 51 -30.02 -29.32 26.18
C SER A 51 -30.50 -30.74 25.80
N TRP A 52 -30.05 -31.75 26.55
CA TRP A 52 -30.70 -33.04 26.49
C TRP A 52 -32.06 -32.93 27.21
N PRO A 53 -33.12 -33.55 26.64
CA PRO A 53 -34.37 -33.61 27.35
C PRO A 53 -34.17 -34.26 28.70
N LEU A 54 -34.77 -33.74 29.76
CA LEU A 54 -34.69 -34.29 31.12
C LEU A 54 -35.90 -35.20 31.36
N GLY A 55 -35.67 -36.50 31.69
CA GLY A 55 -36.75 -37.44 32.03
C GLY A 55 -36.65 -38.82 31.37
N PRO A 56 -37.61 -39.72 31.58
CA PRO A 56 -37.64 -40.99 30.88
C PRO A 56 -37.93 -40.79 29.38
N TYR A 57 -37.04 -41.28 28.54
CA TYR A 57 -37.15 -41.16 27.08
C TYR A 57 -37.74 -42.40 26.44
N ASN A 58 -38.48 -42.19 25.37
CA ASN A 58 -38.73 -43.23 24.39
C ASN A 58 -37.68 -43.16 23.25
N LEU A 59 -37.44 -44.25 22.56
CA LEU A 59 -36.47 -44.37 21.46
C LEU A 59 -36.61 -43.28 20.38
N PRO A 60 -37.83 -42.94 19.93
CA PRO A 60 -38.00 -41.85 18.92
C PRO A 60 -37.52 -40.49 19.40
N GLN A 61 -37.78 -40.12 20.65
CA GLN A 61 -37.34 -38.83 21.23
C GLN A 61 -35.81 -38.74 21.33
N LEU A 62 -35.16 -39.85 21.71
CA LEU A 62 -33.71 -39.91 21.76
C LEU A 62 -33.09 -39.80 20.37
N SER A 63 -33.65 -40.51 19.37
CA SER A 63 -33.15 -40.44 18.00
C SER A 63 -33.31 -39.06 17.39
N GLU A 64 -34.42 -38.36 17.64
CA GLU A 64 -34.65 -36.98 17.22
C GLU A 64 -33.66 -36.02 17.88
N ALA A 65 -33.46 -36.10 19.20
CA ALA A 65 -32.50 -35.26 19.90
C ALA A 65 -31.05 -35.47 19.37
N GLN A 66 -30.68 -36.70 19.09
CA GLN A 66 -29.38 -37.04 18.52
C GLN A 66 -29.24 -36.49 17.10
N ALA A 67 -30.25 -36.65 16.24
CA ALA A 67 -30.23 -36.11 14.87
C ALA A 67 -30.11 -34.58 14.86
N ARG A 68 -30.86 -33.89 15.72
CA ARG A 68 -30.81 -32.43 15.89
C ARG A 68 -29.42 -31.95 16.33
N ARG A 69 -28.82 -32.64 17.30
CA ARG A 69 -27.47 -32.34 17.77
C ARG A 69 -26.41 -32.57 16.70
N GLN A 70 -26.53 -33.66 15.94
CA GLN A 70 -25.63 -33.99 14.84
C GLN A 70 -25.70 -32.96 13.70
N LEU A 71 -26.92 -32.52 13.36
CA LEU A 71 -27.13 -31.43 12.37
C LEU A 71 -26.52 -30.13 12.86
N SER A 72 -26.74 -29.74 14.12
CA SER A 72 -26.15 -28.51 14.66
C SER A 72 -24.61 -28.56 14.70
N ALA A 73 -24.04 -29.73 15.08
CA ALA A 73 -22.57 -29.92 15.04
C ALA A 73 -22.01 -29.78 13.61
N SER A 74 -22.71 -30.31 12.58
CA SER A 74 -22.28 -30.13 11.19
C SER A 74 -22.35 -28.69 10.73
N CYS A 75 -23.34 -27.91 11.20
CA CYS A 75 -23.43 -26.48 10.95
C CYS A 75 -22.26 -25.68 11.58
N VAL A 76 -21.87 -26.01 12.81
CA VAL A 76 -20.69 -25.40 13.46
C VAL A 76 -19.43 -25.73 12.68
N HIS A 77 -19.26 -27.01 12.26
CA HIS A 77 -18.10 -27.41 11.46
C HIS A 77 -18.02 -26.64 10.12
N ALA A 78 -19.14 -26.53 9.40
CA ALA A 78 -19.21 -25.78 8.15
C ALA A 78 -18.88 -24.28 8.37
N ALA A 79 -19.38 -23.67 9.45
CA ALA A 79 -19.07 -22.29 9.79
C ALA A 79 -17.58 -22.11 10.15
N ALA A 80 -16.96 -23.07 10.84
CA ALA A 80 -15.53 -23.06 11.13
C ALA A 80 -14.67 -23.17 9.85
N GLN A 81 -15.08 -24.01 8.90
CA GLN A 81 -14.41 -24.11 7.60
C GLN A 81 -14.53 -22.79 6.79
N HIS A 82 -15.71 -22.17 6.80
CA HIS A 82 -15.92 -20.88 6.16
C HIS A 82 -15.07 -19.78 6.81
N LEU A 83 -14.95 -19.75 8.12
CA LEU A 83 -14.09 -18.83 8.85
C LEU A 83 -12.60 -19.03 8.47
N ALA A 84 -12.13 -20.27 8.39
CA ALA A 84 -10.77 -20.57 7.95
C ALA A 84 -10.50 -20.10 6.51
N GLN A 85 -11.46 -20.31 5.60
CA GLN A 85 -11.35 -19.84 4.23
C GLN A 85 -11.30 -18.30 4.13
N THR A 86 -12.19 -17.60 4.82
CA THR A 86 -12.20 -16.12 4.84
C THR A 86 -10.95 -15.54 5.49
N THR A 87 -10.35 -16.25 6.44
CA THR A 87 -9.05 -15.88 7.03
C THR A 87 -7.94 -15.94 5.97
N ALA A 88 -7.86 -17.04 5.23
CA ALA A 88 -6.89 -17.20 4.14
C ALA A 88 -7.09 -16.14 3.02
N ASP A 89 -8.34 -15.87 2.64
CA ASP A 89 -8.67 -14.85 1.65
C ASP A 89 -8.24 -13.44 2.08
N ARG A 90 -8.43 -13.12 3.36
CA ARG A 90 -7.96 -11.85 3.95
C ARG A 90 -6.43 -11.75 3.95
N GLU A 91 -5.72 -12.82 4.28
CA GLU A 91 -4.25 -12.86 4.23
C GLU A 91 -3.74 -12.64 2.81
N ALA A 92 -4.32 -13.33 1.82
CA ALA A 92 -3.99 -13.14 0.42
C ALA A 92 -4.28 -11.70 -0.09
N ALA A 93 -5.37 -11.09 0.38
CA ALA A 93 -5.68 -9.70 0.06
C ALA A 93 -4.67 -8.72 0.70
N MET A 94 -4.23 -8.99 1.92
CA MET A 94 -3.21 -8.22 2.64
C MET A 94 -1.86 -8.26 1.92
N GLU A 95 -1.43 -9.44 1.43
CA GLU A 95 -0.21 -9.59 0.66
C GLU A 95 -0.25 -8.77 -0.64
N LYS A 96 -1.36 -8.86 -1.38
CA LYS A 96 -1.56 -8.09 -2.62
C LYS A 96 -1.51 -6.59 -2.37
N TRP A 97 -2.15 -6.12 -1.30
CA TRP A 97 -2.09 -4.72 -0.91
C TRP A 97 -0.67 -4.30 -0.52
N SER A 98 0.04 -5.08 0.29
CA SER A 98 1.41 -4.76 0.72
C SER A 98 2.37 -4.65 -0.47
N LEU A 99 2.23 -5.52 -1.47
CA LEU A 99 3.00 -5.44 -2.71
C LEU A 99 2.68 -4.18 -3.51
N ALA A 100 1.40 -3.84 -3.65
CA ALA A 100 0.98 -2.63 -4.35
C ALA A 100 1.48 -1.36 -3.65
N ALA A 101 1.40 -1.28 -2.33
CA ALA A 101 1.90 -0.18 -1.52
C ALA A 101 3.42 -0.01 -1.63
N ARG A 102 4.19 -1.11 -1.64
CA ARG A 102 5.65 -1.08 -1.87
C ARG A 102 5.99 -0.51 -3.24
N ASN A 103 5.24 -0.88 -4.28
CA ASN A 103 5.45 -0.38 -5.63
C ASN A 103 5.21 1.14 -5.73
N VAL A 104 4.16 1.67 -5.09
CA VAL A 104 3.90 3.12 -5.01
C VAL A 104 5.01 3.82 -4.24
N SER A 105 5.38 3.32 -3.05
CA SER A 105 6.44 3.89 -2.24
C SER A 105 7.81 3.93 -2.96
N ALA A 106 8.12 2.93 -3.78
CA ALA A 106 9.35 2.91 -4.57
C ALA A 106 9.36 4.03 -5.62
N LEU A 107 8.22 4.27 -6.30
CA LEU A 107 8.08 5.36 -7.27
C LEU A 107 8.13 6.74 -6.60
N ASP A 108 7.53 6.91 -5.43
CA ASP A 108 7.58 8.16 -4.68
C ASP A 108 9.01 8.49 -4.20
N ARG A 109 9.78 7.47 -3.78
CA ARG A 109 11.20 7.64 -3.43
C ARG A 109 12.04 8.02 -4.65
N LEU A 110 11.76 7.42 -5.81
CA LEU A 110 12.44 7.75 -7.06
C LEU A 110 12.12 9.18 -7.49
N ASP A 111 10.85 9.60 -7.44
CA ASP A 111 10.43 10.97 -7.74
C ASP A 111 11.15 11.98 -6.83
N SER A 112 11.24 11.71 -5.53
CA SER A 112 11.93 12.56 -4.56
C SER A 112 13.42 12.71 -4.88
N ARG A 113 14.10 11.60 -5.23
CA ARG A 113 15.52 11.63 -5.65
C ARG A 113 15.73 12.44 -6.92
N LEU A 114 14.92 12.20 -7.94
CA LEU A 114 15.03 12.92 -9.21
C LEU A 114 14.72 14.43 -9.07
N LYS A 115 13.81 14.80 -8.17
CA LYS A 115 13.57 16.21 -7.82
C LYS A 115 14.80 16.86 -7.19
N GLU A 116 15.41 16.17 -6.25
CA GLU A 116 16.62 16.66 -5.58
C GLU A 116 17.79 16.77 -6.53
N ASP A 117 18.04 15.77 -7.38
CA ASP A 117 19.07 15.79 -8.40
C ASP A 117 18.85 16.95 -9.40
N HIS A 118 17.60 17.19 -9.80
CA HIS A 118 17.25 18.32 -10.66
C HIS A 118 17.52 19.66 -9.98
N ARG A 119 17.17 19.81 -8.69
CA ARG A 119 17.48 21.01 -7.89
C ARG A 119 18.97 21.27 -7.83
N LEU A 120 19.77 20.24 -7.49
CA LEU A 120 21.22 20.36 -7.43
C LEU A 120 21.84 20.69 -8.78
N ALA A 121 21.29 20.17 -9.87
CA ALA A 121 21.75 20.50 -11.22
C ALA A 121 21.47 21.97 -11.58
N LEU A 122 20.31 22.51 -11.18
CA LEU A 122 19.97 23.92 -11.34
C LEU A 122 20.90 24.83 -10.52
N ASP A 123 21.15 24.47 -9.25
CA ASP A 123 22.03 25.24 -8.37
C ASP A 123 23.47 25.26 -8.90
N ARG A 124 23.99 24.13 -9.43
CA ARG A 124 25.30 24.07 -10.08
C ARG A 124 25.35 24.91 -11.36
N GLY A 125 24.29 24.86 -12.17
CA GLY A 125 24.19 25.68 -13.36
C GLY A 125 24.21 27.18 -13.05
N ALA A 126 23.45 27.60 -12.05
CA ALA A 126 23.44 28.98 -11.59
C ALA A 126 24.81 29.43 -11.05
N ALA A 127 25.52 28.59 -10.31
CA ALA A 127 26.85 28.88 -9.81
C ALA A 127 27.87 29.07 -10.96
N LEU A 128 27.82 28.21 -11.98
CA LEU A 128 28.68 28.32 -13.16
C LEU A 128 28.40 29.62 -13.96
N GLU A 129 27.12 30.01 -14.12
CA GLU A 129 26.75 31.27 -14.76
C GLU A 129 27.31 32.49 -13.99
N VAL A 130 27.26 32.46 -12.66
CA VAL A 130 27.85 33.53 -11.83
C VAL A 130 29.36 33.59 -11.96
N ASP A 131 30.05 32.45 -11.94
CA ASP A 131 31.50 32.37 -12.10
C ASP A 131 31.93 32.89 -13.49
N ASP A 132 31.19 32.58 -14.53
CA ASP A 132 31.47 33.05 -15.88
C ASP A 132 31.30 34.58 -16.00
N ILE A 133 30.26 35.15 -15.38
CA ILE A 133 30.06 36.60 -15.29
C ILE A 133 31.20 37.28 -14.54
N VAL A 134 31.64 36.70 -13.43
CA VAL A 134 32.76 37.24 -12.62
C VAL A 134 34.05 37.21 -13.42
N ASN A 135 34.37 36.11 -14.06
CA ASN A 135 35.56 35.93 -14.86
C ASN A 135 35.60 36.91 -16.08
N THR A 136 34.47 37.06 -16.76
CA THR A 136 34.35 38.00 -17.89
C THR A 136 34.58 39.45 -17.45
N ARG A 137 33.99 39.86 -16.31
CA ARG A 137 34.21 41.19 -15.72
C ARG A 137 35.66 41.42 -15.29
N TRP A 138 36.30 40.38 -14.77
CA TRP A 138 37.71 40.47 -14.35
C TRP A 138 38.62 40.62 -15.56
N GLN A 139 38.43 39.87 -16.64
CA GLN A 139 39.18 39.96 -17.90
C GLN A 139 39.04 41.33 -18.54
N THR A 140 37.81 41.86 -18.62
CA THR A 140 37.58 43.22 -19.20
C THR A 140 38.24 44.31 -18.37
N ARG A 141 38.25 44.21 -17.04
CA ARG A 141 38.93 45.16 -16.19
C ARG A 141 40.46 45.08 -16.29
N SER A 142 41.02 43.88 -16.38
CA SER A 142 42.46 43.65 -16.58
C SER A 142 42.95 44.17 -17.95
N ALA A 143 42.16 44.00 -18.99
CA ALA A 143 42.46 44.54 -20.33
C ALA A 143 42.43 46.08 -20.36
N ALA A 144 41.53 46.70 -19.58
CA ALA A 144 41.44 48.19 -19.51
C ALA A 144 42.55 48.84 -18.65
N SER A 145 43.20 48.05 -17.80
CA SER A 145 44.30 48.53 -16.93
C SER A 145 45.69 48.31 -17.48
N SER A 146 45.85 47.75 -18.69
CA SER A 146 47.13 47.63 -19.39
C SER A 146 47.51 48.99 -19.98
N PRO A 147 48.65 49.62 -19.57
CA PRO A 147 49.07 50.91 -20.13
C PRO A 147 49.40 50.74 -21.63
N PRO A 148 49.14 51.77 -22.48
CA PRO A 148 49.53 51.75 -23.86
C PRO A 148 51.05 51.64 -23.91
N GLY A 149 51.51 50.55 -24.58
CA GLY A 149 52.94 50.28 -24.72
C GLY A 149 53.68 51.51 -25.19
N SER A 150 54.71 51.90 -24.43
CA SER A 150 55.71 52.89 -24.84
C SER A 150 56.47 52.32 -26.04
N GLY A 151 56.02 52.59 -27.26
CA GLY A 151 56.81 52.46 -28.45
C GLY A 151 57.88 53.54 -28.39
N GLY A 152 59.10 53.19 -27.97
CA GLY A 152 60.25 54.04 -28.00
C GLY A 152 61.14 53.60 -29.16
N VAL A 153 61.30 54.46 -30.08
CA VAL A 153 62.47 54.79 -30.92
C VAL A 153 63.51 53.67 -31.11
#